data_68742f8a3b5ea445f09eb3e3c4f6e792
#
_entry.id   68742f8a3b5ea445f09eb3e3c4f6e792
#
_cell.length_a   1.000
_cell.length_b   1.000
_cell.length_c   1.000
_cell.angle_alpha   90.00
_cell.angle_beta   90.00
_cell.angle_gamma   90.00
#
_symmetry.space_group_name_H-M   'P 1'
#
loop_
_entity.id
_entity.type
_entity.pdbx_description
1 polymer ?
#
loop_
_entity_poly.entity_id
_entity_poly.type
_entity_poly.pdbx_seq_one_letter_code
_entity_poly.pdbx_strand_id
1 'polypeptide(L)'
;MKKWLKIERIPGLLASSYEKATRLAIDIYYRRVAEEIVSTFKEGLLLDLGTGPGYLPIEIVKQSADIKIVGIDLSRKLIRIAQQNAQNAGVSDRIEFQMGDSGRLRFDDASFDMAISTGMLHSLKDPIKVLKEIYRVLKNGGEAWIYDPAKVVSYIDRKKWKASLTHRERFFIWIFTVIKLLRPIKTHNREQ
;
A
#
# COMPACT_ATOMS: atom_id res chain seq x y z
N MET A 1 -5.35 3.02 26.84
CA MET A 1 -4.95 2.71 25.44
C MET A 1 -4.93 3.99 24.61
N LYS A 2 -3.76 4.42 24.09
CA LYS A 2 -3.66 5.64 23.27
C LYS A 2 -4.36 5.40 21.92
N LYS A 3 -5.48 6.05 21.68
CA LYS A 3 -6.13 6.06 20.37
C LYS A 3 -5.31 6.95 19.44
N TRP A 4 -4.55 6.34 18.51
CA TRP A 4 -3.88 7.07 17.45
C TRP A 4 -4.92 7.63 16.47
N LEU A 5 -4.74 8.87 16.05
CA LEU A 5 -5.56 9.44 14.98
C LEU A 5 -5.25 8.66 13.70
N LYS A 6 -6.18 7.86 13.22
CA LYS A 6 -6.04 7.08 11.99
C LYS A 6 -6.34 8.00 10.82
N ILE A 7 -5.34 8.25 9.97
CA ILE A 7 -5.49 9.00 8.71
C ILE A 7 -5.63 7.97 7.61
N GLU A 8 -6.86 7.76 7.14
CA GLU A 8 -7.17 6.78 6.08
C GLU A 8 -6.83 7.29 4.68
N ARG A 9 -6.60 8.59 4.54
CA ARG A 9 -6.31 9.22 3.25
C ARG A 9 -5.13 10.19 3.38
N ILE A 10 -4.19 10.11 2.46
CA ILE A 10 -3.12 11.11 2.35
C ILE A 10 -3.73 12.43 1.85
N PRO A 11 -3.59 13.53 2.61
CA PRO A 11 -4.06 14.85 2.17
C PRO A 11 -3.43 15.26 0.85
N GLY A 12 -4.20 15.86 -0.05
CA GLY A 12 -3.73 16.23 -1.39
C GLY A 12 -2.50 17.14 -1.40
N LEU A 13 -2.35 18.02 -0.40
CA LEU A 13 -1.16 18.88 -0.25
C LEU A 13 0.12 18.06 0.02
N LEU A 14 0.00 16.91 0.69
CA LEU A 14 1.13 16.05 1.03
C LEU A 14 1.40 14.95 -0.01
N ALA A 15 0.53 14.78 -1.01
CA ALA A 15 0.62 13.67 -1.96
C ALA A 15 1.94 13.68 -2.76
N SER A 16 2.43 14.86 -3.18
CA SER A 16 3.69 14.97 -3.93
C SER A 16 4.92 14.67 -3.04
N SER A 17 4.89 15.08 -1.76
CA SER A 17 5.94 14.74 -0.81
C SER A 17 5.91 13.26 -0.45
N TYR A 18 4.72 12.69 -0.31
CA TYR A 18 4.52 11.26 -0.10
C TYR A 18 5.02 10.44 -1.30
N GLU A 19 4.70 10.87 -2.53
CA GLU A 19 5.19 10.24 -3.76
C GLU A 19 6.71 10.23 -3.82
N LYS A 20 7.37 11.37 -3.60
CA LYS A 20 8.84 11.46 -3.58
C LYS A 20 9.45 10.53 -2.53
N ALA A 21 8.81 10.45 -1.36
CA ALA A 21 9.24 9.59 -0.28
C ALA A 21 9.09 8.10 -0.63
N THR A 22 7.96 7.71 -1.23
CA THR A 22 7.72 6.31 -1.63
C THR A 22 8.54 5.88 -2.85
N ARG A 23 8.91 6.81 -3.73
CA ARG A 23 9.81 6.55 -4.86
C ARG A 23 11.16 5.97 -4.41
N LEU A 24 11.71 6.43 -3.29
CA LEU A 24 12.96 5.91 -2.74
C LEU A 24 12.83 4.46 -2.22
N ALA A 25 11.61 3.98 -2.02
CA ALA A 25 11.35 2.62 -1.59
C ALA A 25 11.22 1.61 -2.75
N ILE A 26 11.28 2.06 -4.03
CA ILE A 26 11.08 1.17 -5.18
C ILE A 26 12.08 0.03 -5.16
N ASP A 27 13.37 0.32 -5.10
CA ASP A 27 14.43 -0.69 -5.18
C ASP A 27 14.54 -1.54 -3.91
N ILE A 28 14.18 -0.97 -2.75
CA ILE A 28 14.37 -1.63 -1.44
C ILE A 28 13.18 -2.51 -1.09
N TYR A 29 11.98 -2.08 -1.47
CA TYR A 29 10.74 -2.68 -1.00
C TYR A 29 9.83 -3.14 -2.14
N TYR A 30 9.39 -2.24 -3.04
CA TYR A 30 8.36 -2.59 -4.02
C TYR A 30 8.83 -3.62 -5.05
N ARG A 31 10.08 -3.56 -5.49
CA ARG A 31 10.62 -4.55 -6.42
C ARG A 31 10.67 -5.95 -5.81
N ARG A 32 11.11 -6.07 -4.55
CA ARG A 32 11.14 -7.36 -3.84
C ARG A 32 9.75 -7.94 -3.60
N VAL A 33 8.78 -7.10 -3.20
CA VAL A 33 7.38 -7.52 -3.05
C VAL A 33 6.81 -7.94 -4.40
N ALA A 34 7.11 -7.23 -5.49
CA ALA A 34 6.71 -7.62 -6.83
C ALA A 34 7.32 -8.97 -7.24
N GLU A 35 8.62 -9.19 -7.01
CA GLU A 35 9.29 -10.49 -7.26
C GLU A 35 8.61 -11.63 -6.50
N GLU A 36 8.28 -11.42 -5.23
CA GLU A 36 7.56 -12.41 -4.42
C GLU A 36 6.18 -12.71 -5.00
N ILE A 37 5.40 -11.67 -5.36
CA ILE A 37 4.07 -11.84 -5.95
C ILE A 37 4.16 -12.60 -7.27
N VAL A 38 5.00 -12.18 -8.21
CA VAL A 38 5.11 -12.85 -9.53
C VAL A 38 5.75 -14.22 -9.46
N SER A 39 6.41 -14.59 -8.36
CA SER A 39 6.92 -15.94 -8.15
C SER A 39 5.80 -16.98 -8.00
N THR A 40 4.67 -16.58 -7.41
CA THR A 40 3.51 -17.45 -7.11
C THR A 40 2.30 -17.13 -8.00
N PHE A 41 1.97 -15.86 -8.22
CA PHE A 41 0.87 -15.41 -9.05
C PHE A 41 1.39 -15.11 -10.47
N LYS A 42 1.04 -15.94 -11.46
CA LYS A 42 1.60 -15.89 -12.81
C LYS A 42 0.73 -15.10 -13.79
N GLU A 43 -0.59 -15.20 -13.66
CA GLU A 43 -1.57 -14.60 -14.57
C GLU A 43 -2.87 -14.28 -13.85
N GLY A 44 -3.67 -13.37 -14.40
CA GLY A 44 -5.00 -13.05 -13.89
C GLY A 44 -5.16 -11.58 -13.51
N LEU A 45 -6.25 -11.29 -12.82
CA LEU A 45 -6.65 -9.95 -12.41
C LEU A 45 -6.36 -9.75 -10.91
N LEU A 46 -5.48 -8.80 -10.61
CA LEU A 46 -5.04 -8.45 -9.28
C LEU A 46 -5.65 -7.12 -8.84
N LEU A 47 -6.14 -7.05 -7.60
CA LEU A 47 -6.61 -5.82 -6.95
C LEU A 47 -5.54 -5.29 -5.97
N ASP A 48 -5.09 -4.05 -6.15
CA ASP A 48 -4.19 -3.36 -5.20
C ASP A 48 -4.95 -2.29 -4.41
N LEU A 49 -5.11 -2.55 -3.10
CA LEU A 49 -5.86 -1.68 -2.18
C LEU A 49 -4.92 -0.68 -1.49
N GLY A 50 -5.20 0.60 -1.67
CA GLY A 50 -4.34 1.69 -1.20
C GLY A 50 -3.10 1.84 -2.07
N THR A 51 -3.28 1.75 -3.39
CA THR A 51 -2.22 1.72 -4.40
C THR A 51 -1.24 2.91 -4.34
N GLY A 52 -1.65 4.02 -3.72
CA GLY A 52 -0.84 5.22 -3.60
C GLY A 52 -0.38 5.76 -4.96
N PRO A 53 0.92 6.02 -5.16
CA PRO A 53 1.48 6.49 -6.44
C PRO A 53 1.70 5.38 -7.48
N GLY A 54 1.21 4.15 -7.24
CA GLY A 54 1.19 3.04 -8.21
C GLY A 54 2.51 2.29 -8.40
N TYR A 55 3.49 2.45 -7.52
CA TYR A 55 4.82 1.84 -7.75
C TYR A 55 4.80 0.31 -7.69
N LEU A 56 4.07 -0.29 -6.75
CA LEU A 56 3.99 -1.75 -6.67
C LEU A 56 3.31 -2.36 -7.89
N PRO A 57 2.12 -1.92 -8.33
CA PRO A 57 1.52 -2.37 -9.59
C PRO A 57 2.46 -2.26 -10.79
N ILE A 58 3.18 -1.15 -10.92
CA ILE A 58 4.12 -0.95 -12.02
C ILE A 58 5.26 -1.98 -11.97
N GLU A 59 5.83 -2.23 -10.80
CA GLU A 59 6.92 -3.22 -10.66
C GLU A 59 6.42 -4.66 -10.89
N ILE A 60 5.17 -4.99 -10.53
CA ILE A 60 4.57 -6.30 -10.82
C ILE A 60 4.44 -6.52 -12.33
N VAL A 61 3.79 -5.59 -13.06
CA VAL A 61 3.54 -5.78 -14.50
C VAL A 61 4.81 -5.67 -15.34
N LYS A 62 5.88 -5.02 -14.85
CA LYS A 62 7.19 -5.07 -15.50
C LYS A 62 7.83 -6.47 -15.47
N GLN A 63 7.46 -7.27 -14.47
CA GLN A 63 8.03 -8.61 -14.23
C GLN A 63 7.12 -9.74 -14.73
N SER A 64 5.88 -9.45 -15.14
CA SER A 64 4.93 -10.40 -15.72
C SER A 64 4.19 -9.77 -16.90
N ALA A 65 3.95 -10.55 -17.96
CA ALA A 65 3.17 -10.13 -19.11
C ALA A 65 1.65 -10.36 -18.92
N ASP A 66 1.28 -11.34 -18.11
CA ASP A 66 -0.08 -11.91 -18.06
C ASP A 66 -0.90 -11.43 -16.84
N ILE A 67 -0.29 -10.59 -15.99
CA ILE A 67 -0.99 -9.97 -14.86
C ILE A 67 -1.58 -8.63 -15.31
N LYS A 68 -2.88 -8.45 -15.04
CA LYS A 68 -3.57 -7.15 -15.11
C LYS A 68 -3.91 -6.68 -13.70
N ILE A 69 -3.86 -5.37 -13.47
CA ILE A 69 -4.04 -4.83 -12.13
C ILE A 69 -5.07 -3.72 -12.12
N VAL A 70 -5.95 -3.75 -11.11
CA VAL A 70 -6.78 -2.62 -10.72
C VAL A 70 -6.25 -2.05 -9.42
N GLY A 71 -5.76 -0.82 -9.43
CA GLY A 71 -5.29 -0.12 -8.23
C GLY A 71 -6.31 0.90 -7.75
N ILE A 72 -6.66 0.86 -6.47
CA ILE A 72 -7.58 1.83 -5.87
C ILE A 72 -6.91 2.64 -4.75
N ASP A 73 -7.29 3.91 -4.64
CA ASP A 73 -6.89 4.80 -3.53
C ASP A 73 -7.99 5.84 -3.26
N LEU A 74 -8.12 6.28 -2.00
CA LEU A 74 -9.04 7.35 -1.61
C LEU A 74 -8.59 8.74 -2.12
N SER A 75 -7.31 8.91 -2.45
CA SER A 75 -6.72 10.17 -2.87
C SER A 75 -6.74 10.34 -4.37
N ARG A 76 -7.66 11.16 -4.89
CA ARG A 76 -7.69 11.51 -6.32
C ARG A 76 -6.33 11.99 -6.85
N LYS A 77 -5.55 12.69 -6.01
CA LYS A 77 -4.22 13.18 -6.42
C LYS A 77 -3.21 12.04 -6.57
N LEU A 78 -3.23 11.05 -5.67
CA LEU A 78 -2.36 9.87 -5.79
C LEU A 78 -2.75 9.03 -7.02
N ILE A 79 -4.04 8.85 -7.30
CA ILE A 79 -4.50 8.16 -8.52
C ILE A 79 -3.97 8.85 -9.78
N ARG A 80 -4.03 10.18 -9.88
CA ARG A 80 -3.46 10.92 -11.02
C ARG A 80 -1.94 10.71 -11.13
N ILE A 81 -1.23 10.69 -10.01
CA ILE A 81 0.21 10.40 -9.98
C ILE A 81 0.47 8.96 -10.44
N ALA A 82 -0.32 7.99 -9.97
CA ALA A 82 -0.20 6.58 -10.36
C ALA A 82 -0.41 6.40 -11.87
N GLN A 83 -1.43 7.02 -12.44
CA GLN A 83 -1.69 7.02 -13.88
C GLN A 83 -0.50 7.59 -14.66
N GLN A 84 0.03 8.74 -14.24
CA GLN A 84 1.20 9.35 -14.89
C GLN A 84 2.45 8.46 -14.77
N ASN A 85 2.67 7.83 -13.61
CA ASN A 85 3.78 6.92 -13.40
C ASN A 85 3.68 5.68 -14.31
N ALA A 86 2.48 5.11 -14.47
CA ALA A 86 2.26 3.98 -15.38
C ALA A 86 2.48 4.35 -16.85
N GLN A 87 2.01 5.53 -17.27
CA GLN A 87 2.28 6.06 -18.61
C GLN A 87 3.77 6.23 -18.85
N ASN A 88 4.48 6.87 -17.92
CA ASN A 88 5.93 7.08 -18.01
C ASN A 88 6.72 5.76 -18.01
N ALA A 89 6.17 4.71 -17.42
CA ALA A 89 6.75 3.37 -17.40
C ALA A 89 6.36 2.51 -18.61
N GLY A 90 5.43 2.98 -19.47
CA GLY A 90 4.96 2.26 -20.66
C GLY A 90 4.10 1.03 -20.35
N VAL A 91 3.37 1.04 -19.21
CA VAL A 91 2.58 -0.12 -18.73
C VAL A 91 1.10 0.22 -18.44
N SER A 92 0.64 1.37 -18.92
CA SER A 92 -0.72 1.87 -18.64
C SER A 92 -1.84 1.04 -19.27
N ASP A 93 -1.54 0.20 -20.23
CA ASP A 93 -2.46 -0.74 -20.88
C ASP A 93 -2.83 -1.94 -20.00
N ARG A 94 -2.03 -2.22 -18.97
CA ARG A 94 -2.21 -3.36 -18.07
C ARG A 94 -2.61 -2.97 -16.64
N ILE A 95 -2.66 -1.68 -16.33
CA ILE A 95 -2.99 -1.19 -15.00
C ILE A 95 -4.10 -0.14 -15.09
N GLU A 96 -5.23 -0.41 -14.48
CA GLU A 96 -6.28 0.57 -14.27
C GLU A 96 -6.16 1.17 -12.86
N PHE A 97 -6.08 2.51 -12.77
CA PHE A 97 -6.09 3.21 -11.49
C PHE A 97 -7.38 4.01 -11.32
N GLN A 98 -8.11 3.75 -10.25
CA GLN A 98 -9.36 4.43 -9.96
C GLN A 98 -9.48 4.86 -8.51
N MET A 99 -10.25 5.94 -8.28
CA MET A 99 -10.57 6.38 -6.92
C MET A 99 -11.60 5.45 -6.31
N GLY A 100 -11.29 4.89 -5.14
CA GLY A 100 -12.19 3.95 -4.45
C GLY A 100 -11.96 3.89 -2.95
N ASP A 101 -13.01 3.50 -2.23
CA ASP A 101 -12.99 3.18 -0.80
C ASP A 101 -12.85 1.67 -0.65
N SER A 102 -11.74 1.21 -0.06
CA SER A 102 -11.47 -0.21 0.20
C SER A 102 -12.50 -0.86 1.14
N GLY A 103 -13.19 -0.06 1.97
CA GLY A 103 -14.30 -0.54 2.79
C GLY A 103 -15.65 -0.63 2.06
N ARG A 104 -15.71 -0.23 0.79
CA ARG A 104 -16.89 -0.31 -0.07
C ARG A 104 -16.47 -0.40 -1.53
N LEU A 105 -16.03 -1.56 -1.92
CA LEU A 105 -15.56 -1.82 -3.28
C LEU A 105 -16.72 -1.86 -4.28
N ARG A 106 -16.55 -1.17 -5.42
CA ARG A 106 -17.54 -1.13 -6.50
C ARG A 106 -17.25 -2.17 -7.57
N PHE A 107 -16.94 -3.38 -7.12
CA PHE A 107 -16.69 -4.54 -7.97
C PHE A 107 -17.68 -5.63 -7.61
N ASP A 108 -18.01 -6.46 -8.56
CA ASP A 108 -18.85 -7.63 -8.36
C ASP A 108 -18.15 -8.66 -7.46
N ASP A 109 -18.94 -9.57 -6.88
CA ASP A 109 -18.41 -10.70 -6.12
C ASP A 109 -17.54 -11.57 -7.04
N ALA A 110 -16.51 -12.19 -6.49
CA ALA A 110 -15.63 -13.12 -7.20
C ALA A 110 -15.03 -12.55 -8.51
N SER A 111 -14.61 -11.27 -8.50
CA SER A 111 -14.05 -10.58 -9.67
C SER A 111 -12.54 -10.75 -9.83
N PHE A 112 -11.80 -10.93 -8.72
CA PHE A 112 -10.33 -10.90 -8.69
C PHE A 112 -9.74 -12.25 -8.33
N ASP A 113 -8.61 -12.56 -8.97
CA ASP A 113 -7.84 -13.77 -8.68
C ASP A 113 -6.94 -13.55 -7.46
N MET A 114 -6.48 -12.32 -7.24
CA MET A 114 -5.65 -11.95 -6.10
C MET A 114 -5.97 -10.53 -5.63
N ALA A 115 -5.84 -10.30 -4.32
CA ALA A 115 -5.90 -8.97 -3.73
C ALA A 115 -4.65 -8.69 -2.89
N ILE A 116 -4.06 -7.51 -3.04
CA ILE A 116 -2.90 -7.10 -2.25
C ILE A 116 -3.16 -5.77 -1.55
N SER A 117 -2.47 -5.56 -0.43
CA SER A 117 -2.44 -4.26 0.26
C SER A 117 -1.08 -4.06 0.92
N THR A 118 -0.47 -2.89 0.70
CA THR A 118 0.83 -2.56 1.28
C THR A 118 0.76 -1.29 2.13
N GLY A 119 0.99 -1.45 3.45
CA GLY A 119 1.09 -0.33 4.39
C GLY A 119 -0.22 0.46 4.61
N MET A 120 -1.38 -0.12 4.35
CA MET A 120 -2.68 0.55 4.46
C MET A 120 -3.49 0.09 5.68
N LEU A 121 -3.60 -1.22 5.95
CA LEU A 121 -4.54 -1.77 6.93
C LEU A 121 -4.35 -1.18 8.33
N HIS A 122 -3.12 -0.95 8.76
CA HIS A 122 -2.81 -0.38 10.08
C HIS A 122 -3.36 1.04 10.27
N SER A 123 -3.66 1.77 9.19
CA SER A 123 -4.17 3.14 9.21
C SER A 123 -5.70 3.22 9.20
N LEU A 124 -6.38 2.13 8.91
CA LEU A 124 -7.84 2.08 8.79
C LEU A 124 -8.53 2.17 10.15
N LYS A 125 -9.71 2.81 10.18
CA LYS A 125 -10.60 2.83 11.34
C LYS A 125 -11.26 1.47 11.55
N ASP A 126 -11.73 0.88 10.45
CA ASP A 126 -12.41 -0.42 10.41
C ASP A 126 -11.74 -1.37 9.42
N PRO A 127 -10.64 -2.04 9.81
CA PRO A 127 -9.98 -3.00 8.93
C PRO A 127 -10.84 -4.24 8.64
N ILE A 128 -11.74 -4.61 9.55
CA ILE A 128 -12.62 -5.79 9.36
C ILE A 128 -13.57 -5.57 8.17
N LYS A 129 -14.08 -4.35 8.01
CA LYS A 129 -14.91 -3.99 6.86
C LYS A 129 -14.15 -4.18 5.55
N VAL A 130 -12.89 -3.76 5.51
CA VAL A 130 -12.03 -3.93 4.32
C VAL A 130 -11.74 -5.41 4.04
N LEU A 131 -11.44 -6.21 5.07
CA LEU A 131 -11.22 -7.65 4.91
C LEU A 131 -12.46 -8.38 4.39
N LYS A 132 -13.67 -7.97 4.80
CA LYS A 132 -14.93 -8.51 4.25
C LYS A 132 -15.10 -8.18 2.78
N GLU A 133 -14.79 -6.97 2.36
CA GLU A 133 -14.82 -6.56 0.95
C GLU A 133 -13.78 -7.32 0.12
N ILE A 134 -12.55 -7.48 0.62
CA ILE A 134 -11.53 -8.30 -0.03
C ILE A 134 -12.05 -9.73 -0.24
N TYR A 135 -12.60 -10.35 0.82
CA TYR A 135 -13.16 -11.70 0.73
C TYR A 135 -14.29 -11.80 -0.31
N ARG A 136 -15.18 -10.82 -0.35
CA ARG A 136 -16.31 -10.79 -1.29
C ARG A 136 -15.87 -10.72 -2.75
N VAL A 137 -14.87 -9.89 -3.06
CA VAL A 137 -14.42 -9.68 -4.45
C VAL A 137 -13.43 -10.73 -4.93
N LEU A 138 -12.85 -11.53 -4.05
CA LEU A 138 -11.97 -12.64 -4.43
C LEU A 138 -12.76 -13.80 -4.98
N LYS A 139 -12.28 -14.38 -6.07
CA LYS A 139 -12.77 -15.66 -6.61
C LYS A 139 -12.53 -16.80 -5.63
N ASN A 140 -13.26 -17.90 -5.80
CA ASN A 140 -12.96 -19.12 -5.06
C ASN A 140 -11.53 -19.59 -5.33
N GLY A 141 -10.75 -19.79 -4.25
CA GLY A 141 -9.33 -20.11 -4.35
C GLY A 141 -8.41 -18.91 -4.57
N GLY A 142 -8.97 -17.70 -4.69
CA GLY A 142 -8.18 -16.45 -4.75
C GLY A 142 -7.51 -16.13 -3.42
N GLU A 143 -6.37 -15.44 -3.48
CA GLU A 143 -5.54 -15.14 -2.30
C GLU A 143 -5.51 -13.64 -1.98
N ALA A 144 -5.40 -13.31 -0.68
CA ALA A 144 -5.17 -11.96 -0.20
C ALA A 144 -3.81 -11.86 0.49
N TRP A 145 -2.93 -10.98 -0.01
CA TRP A 145 -1.62 -10.75 0.59
C TRP A 145 -1.53 -9.35 1.19
N ILE A 146 -1.28 -9.30 2.51
CA ILE A 146 -1.28 -8.07 3.29
C ILE A 146 0.11 -7.80 3.86
N TYR A 147 0.76 -6.77 3.34
CA TYR A 147 2.07 -6.32 3.77
C TYR A 147 1.94 -5.06 4.64
N ASP A 148 1.79 -5.25 5.92
CA ASP A 148 1.71 -4.14 6.87
C ASP A 148 2.89 -4.15 7.85
N PRO A 149 3.37 -2.98 8.30
CA PRO A 149 4.44 -2.91 9.28
C PRO A 149 4.06 -3.67 10.55
N ALA A 150 4.79 -4.72 10.87
CA ALA A 150 4.61 -5.45 12.13
C ALA A 150 4.88 -4.52 13.31
N LYS A 151 3.97 -4.48 14.30
CA LYS A 151 4.15 -3.71 15.53
C LYS A 151 5.28 -4.25 16.41
N VAL A 152 5.69 -5.48 16.18
CA VAL A 152 6.69 -6.19 16.99
C VAL A 152 7.85 -6.62 16.10
N VAL A 153 8.75 -5.69 15.82
CA VAL A 153 10.10 -6.07 15.41
C VAL A 153 10.95 -6.17 16.66
N SER A 154 11.61 -7.30 16.91
CA SER A 154 12.47 -7.46 18.07
C SER A 154 13.55 -6.36 18.08
N TYR A 155 14.05 -5.99 19.26
CA TYR A 155 15.12 -4.99 19.35
C TYR A 155 16.36 -5.42 18.54
N ILE A 156 16.65 -6.71 18.52
CA ILE A 156 17.78 -7.30 17.79
C ILE A 156 17.57 -7.18 16.27
N ASP A 157 16.37 -7.49 15.78
CA ASP A 157 16.06 -7.39 14.35
C ASP A 157 16.05 -5.93 13.89
N ARG A 158 15.56 -5.01 14.73
CA ARG A 158 15.63 -3.56 14.48
C ARG A 158 17.06 -3.06 14.39
N LYS A 159 17.96 -3.57 15.24
CA LYS A 159 19.38 -3.18 15.22
C LYS A 159 20.08 -3.72 13.99
N LYS A 160 19.86 -5.00 13.63
CA LYS A 160 20.38 -5.63 12.41
C LYS A 160 19.87 -4.92 11.16
N TRP A 161 18.56 -4.67 11.10
CA TRP A 161 17.91 -3.98 9.99
C TRP A 161 18.46 -2.55 9.82
N LYS A 162 18.56 -1.76 10.92
CA LYS A 162 19.17 -0.44 10.86
C LYS A 162 20.66 -0.46 10.43
N ALA A 163 21.38 -1.50 10.79
CA ALA A 163 22.79 -1.66 10.41
C ALA A 163 22.95 -1.98 8.92
N SER A 164 22.00 -2.68 8.31
CA SER A 164 21.98 -2.99 6.87
C SER A 164 21.60 -1.83 5.96
N LEU A 165 21.10 -0.71 6.53
CA LEU A 165 20.63 0.44 5.78
C LEU A 165 21.74 1.44 5.48
N THR A 166 21.77 1.98 4.28
CA THR A 166 22.59 3.11 3.89
C THR A 166 22.16 4.41 4.62
N HIS A 167 23.01 5.44 4.59
CA HIS A 167 22.67 6.75 5.17
C HIS A 167 21.42 7.38 4.57
N ARG A 168 21.18 7.19 3.24
CA ARG A 168 19.98 7.70 2.54
C ARG A 168 18.71 6.99 3.02
N GLU A 169 18.76 5.68 3.20
CA GLU A 169 17.67 4.86 3.70
C GLU A 169 17.31 5.17 5.15
N ARG A 170 18.33 5.40 6.01
CA ARG A 170 18.12 5.84 7.41
C ARG A 170 17.43 7.20 7.48
N PHE A 171 17.83 8.14 6.64
CA PHE A 171 17.21 9.47 6.55
C PHE A 171 15.75 9.36 6.11
N PHE A 172 15.46 8.52 5.15
CA PHE A 172 14.11 8.27 4.65
C PHE A 172 13.20 7.68 5.73
N ILE A 173 13.67 6.66 6.45
CA ILE A 173 12.93 6.06 7.57
C ILE A 173 12.73 7.08 8.69
N TRP A 174 13.72 7.92 8.96
CA TRP A 174 13.61 9.00 9.94
C TRP A 174 12.49 9.99 9.54
N ILE A 175 12.40 10.42 8.28
CA ILE A 175 11.31 11.27 7.78
C ILE A 175 9.96 10.60 8.00
N PHE A 176 9.79 9.32 7.65
CA PHE A 176 8.54 8.58 7.89
C PHE A 176 8.20 8.47 9.38
N THR A 177 9.20 8.26 10.23
CA THR A 177 9.03 8.19 11.69
C THR A 177 8.64 9.56 12.25
N VAL A 178 9.27 10.64 11.79
CA VAL A 178 8.96 12.02 12.21
C VAL A 178 7.55 12.43 11.77
N ILE A 179 7.13 12.10 10.56
CA ILE A 179 5.75 12.35 10.10
C ILE A 179 4.74 11.59 10.97
N LYS A 180 5.07 10.38 11.44
CA LYS A 180 4.25 9.65 12.43
C LYS A 180 4.24 10.30 13.82
N LEU A 181 5.35 10.86 14.27
CA LEU A 181 5.49 11.50 15.59
C LEU A 181 4.84 12.89 15.66
N LEU A 182 4.74 13.62 14.55
CA LEU A 182 4.07 14.93 14.47
C LEU A 182 2.53 14.83 14.47
N ARG A 183 1.96 13.63 14.57
CA ARG A 183 0.51 13.45 14.74
C ARG A 183 0.10 13.79 16.17
N PRO A 184 -0.88 14.68 16.38
CA PRO A 184 -1.34 15.01 17.74
C PRO A 184 -1.89 13.78 18.45
N ILE A 185 -1.37 13.52 19.64
CA ILE A 185 -1.84 12.46 20.53
C ILE A 185 -3.04 13.04 21.29
N LYS A 186 -4.27 12.69 20.92
CA LYS A 186 -5.43 12.94 21.77
C LYS A 186 -5.44 11.93 22.91
N THR A 187 -5.11 12.40 24.12
CA THR A 187 -5.41 11.68 25.34
C THR A 187 -6.89 11.87 25.67
N HIS A 188 -7.67 10.80 25.73
CA HIS A 188 -8.99 10.83 26.38
C HIS A 188 -8.76 10.57 27.86
N ASN A 189 -8.97 11.61 28.69
CA ASN A 189 -9.26 11.36 30.11
C ASN A 189 -10.57 10.58 30.17
N ARG A 190 -10.53 9.38 30.71
CA ARG A 190 -11.72 8.75 31.26
C ARG A 190 -12.00 9.48 32.57
N GLU A 191 -12.94 10.37 32.55
CA GLU A 191 -13.75 10.59 33.77
C GLU A 191 -14.73 9.42 33.86
N GLN A 192 -14.72 8.83 35.00
CA GLN A 192 -15.53 7.85 35.72
C GLN A 192 -16.78 7.28 35.06
#